data_cfeb7d922eee6f5c406896500292d524
#
_entry.id   cfeb7d922eee6f5c406896500292d524
#
_cell.length_a   1.000
_cell.length_b   1.000
_cell.length_c   1.000
_cell.angle_alpha   90.00
_cell.angle_beta   90.00
_cell.angle_gamma   90.00
#
_symmetry.space_group_name_H-M   'P 1'
#
loop_
_entity.id
_entity.type
_entity.pdbx_description
1 polymer ?
#
loop_
_entity_poly.entity_id
_entity_poly.type
_entity_poly.pdbx_seq_one_letter_code
_entity_poly.pdbx_strand_id
1 'polypeptide(L)'
;MFQYIKDQWANGRAIYGKKSWRETRRVILHFLRTVGHKQEMMEYKAFFESYAPDQHILDKQEGLYELMSRIFLFKDSTLRERIDAVKNHFTALEDVFTPETIEMLYNPDELKPEGLKQGILLWEDADLNMTAHLNFMTGQRKEGLFTILLQLGDQGVYHANIRLGKGLEGEPALWIGTIQGYKDGLDNAKHITKKMFGYRPKNFIVFLIRELAKYCKVQSMYAVSDEGFYANTHMVRGHKAKVAELDPLWEDIGGTVTQDPRFFKIPLEEYRKPIEEIKSQKRSQYRKRYELLNKYEEQIRDNVKKYLK
;
A
#
# COMPACT_ATOMS: atom_id res chain seq x y z
N MET A 1 16.58 -30.68 6.92
CA MET A 1 16.84 -30.37 5.51
C MET A 1 15.73 -30.91 4.59
N PHE A 2 15.41 -32.19 4.64
CA PHE A 2 14.40 -32.79 3.73
C PHE A 2 12.99 -32.18 3.88
N GLN A 3 12.51 -31.98 5.11
CA GLN A 3 11.20 -31.33 5.35
C GLN A 3 11.18 -29.89 4.81
N TYR A 4 12.20 -29.09 5.07
CA TYR A 4 12.32 -27.74 4.54
C TYR A 4 12.20 -27.69 3.00
N ILE A 5 12.89 -28.62 2.30
CA ILE A 5 12.82 -28.73 0.84
C ILE A 5 11.38 -29.01 0.38
N LYS A 6 10.69 -29.94 1.06
CA LYS A 6 9.27 -30.23 0.76
C LYS A 6 8.37 -29.01 0.98
N ASP A 7 8.59 -28.28 2.09
CA ASP A 7 7.82 -27.07 2.43
C ASP A 7 7.98 -25.99 1.36
N GLN A 8 9.23 -25.72 0.89
CA GLN A 8 9.45 -24.72 -0.15
C GLN A 8 8.79 -25.10 -1.48
N TRP A 9 8.77 -26.39 -1.82
CA TRP A 9 8.07 -26.88 -2.99
C TRP A 9 6.56 -26.74 -2.84
N ALA A 10 6.00 -27.09 -1.68
CA ALA A 10 4.58 -26.97 -1.37
C ALA A 10 4.12 -25.51 -1.42
N ASN A 11 4.88 -24.59 -0.79
CA ASN A 11 4.60 -23.15 -0.82
C ASN A 11 4.56 -22.60 -2.27
N GLY A 12 5.52 -22.99 -3.10
CA GLY A 12 5.52 -22.59 -4.51
C GLY A 12 4.26 -23.08 -5.25
N ARG A 13 3.78 -24.28 -4.96
CA ARG A 13 2.56 -24.86 -5.57
C ARG A 13 1.29 -24.18 -5.06
N ALA A 14 1.24 -23.81 -3.81
CA ALA A 14 0.13 -23.06 -3.22
C ALA A 14 -0.01 -21.69 -3.90
N ILE A 15 1.09 -20.94 -4.02
CA ILE A 15 1.11 -19.60 -4.63
C ILE A 15 0.76 -19.61 -6.13
N TYR A 16 1.33 -20.56 -6.91
CA TYR A 16 1.28 -20.48 -8.38
C TYR A 16 0.41 -21.54 -9.05
N GLY A 17 -0.06 -22.54 -8.29
CA GLY A 17 -0.81 -23.66 -8.87
C GLY A 17 0.08 -24.64 -9.66
N LYS A 18 -0.57 -25.50 -10.48
CA LYS A 18 0.09 -26.58 -11.23
C LYS A 18 -0.56 -26.90 -12.57
N LYS A 19 -1.46 -26.05 -13.04
CA LYS A 19 -2.31 -26.34 -14.22
C LYS A 19 -1.61 -26.05 -15.55
N SER A 20 -0.55 -25.26 -15.56
CA SER A 20 0.15 -24.86 -16.78
C SER A 20 1.67 -24.93 -16.64
N TRP A 21 2.38 -25.05 -17.79
CA TRP A 21 3.84 -24.94 -17.82
C TRP A 21 4.35 -23.61 -17.24
N ARG A 22 3.63 -22.53 -17.45
CA ARG A 22 3.97 -21.21 -16.91
C ARG A 22 3.92 -21.19 -15.38
N GLU A 23 2.93 -21.85 -14.79
CA GLU A 23 2.82 -22.00 -13.33
C GLU A 23 3.93 -22.89 -12.78
N THR A 24 4.15 -24.07 -13.40
CA THR A 24 5.23 -24.99 -13.00
C THR A 24 6.60 -24.30 -13.01
N ARG A 25 6.90 -23.52 -14.06
CA ARG A 25 8.14 -22.74 -14.12
C ARG A 25 8.25 -21.75 -12.96
N ARG A 26 7.16 -21.09 -12.55
CA ARG A 26 7.14 -20.18 -11.40
C ARG A 26 7.39 -20.92 -10.09
N VAL A 27 6.81 -22.11 -9.92
CA VAL A 27 7.07 -22.97 -8.75
C VAL A 27 8.56 -23.33 -8.67
N ILE A 28 9.16 -23.76 -9.79
CA ILE A 28 10.60 -24.09 -9.85
C ILE A 28 11.44 -22.87 -9.48
N LEU A 29 11.13 -21.70 -10.04
CA LEU A 29 11.88 -20.47 -9.74
C LEU A 29 11.72 -20.04 -8.27
N HIS A 30 10.53 -20.18 -7.70
CA HIS A 30 10.30 -19.95 -6.27
C HIS A 30 11.18 -20.88 -5.44
N PHE A 31 11.10 -22.17 -5.72
CA PHE A 31 11.89 -23.20 -5.03
C PHE A 31 13.39 -22.90 -5.08
N LEU A 32 13.95 -22.68 -6.28
CA LEU A 32 15.39 -22.40 -6.45
C LEU A 32 15.85 -21.15 -5.70
N ARG A 33 14.99 -20.12 -5.59
CA ARG A 33 15.29 -18.86 -4.90
C ARG A 33 15.15 -18.95 -3.39
N THR A 34 14.37 -19.87 -2.88
CA THR A 34 14.12 -20.00 -1.44
C THR A 34 14.93 -21.13 -0.80
N VAL A 35 15.20 -22.22 -1.54
CA VAL A 35 15.91 -23.38 -0.99
C VAL A 35 17.34 -23.05 -0.52
N GLY A 36 18.01 -22.12 -1.20
CA GLY A 36 19.35 -21.64 -0.83
C GLY A 36 19.37 -20.69 0.38
N HIS A 37 18.23 -20.18 0.80
CA HIS A 37 18.08 -19.16 1.86
C HIS A 37 17.35 -19.73 3.09
N LYS A 38 17.79 -20.94 3.51
CA LYS A 38 17.09 -21.68 4.58
C LYS A 38 16.96 -20.87 5.86
N GLN A 39 18.04 -20.21 6.29
CA GLN A 39 18.05 -19.48 7.55
C GLN A 39 17.06 -18.31 7.53
N GLU A 40 17.08 -17.52 6.47
CA GLU A 40 16.20 -16.37 6.28
C GLU A 40 14.73 -16.82 6.17
N MET A 41 14.44 -17.91 5.46
CA MET A 41 13.10 -18.44 5.32
C MET A 41 12.55 -19.02 6.63
N MET A 42 13.41 -19.65 7.43
CA MET A 42 13.04 -20.13 8.76
C MET A 42 12.78 -18.97 9.73
N GLU A 43 13.63 -17.94 9.69
CA GLU A 43 13.42 -16.70 10.47
C GLU A 43 12.09 -16.04 10.11
N TYR A 44 11.80 -15.94 8.81
CA TYR A 44 10.54 -15.37 8.31
C TYR A 44 9.32 -16.17 8.80
N LYS A 45 9.36 -17.49 8.69
CA LYS A 45 8.28 -18.36 9.17
C LYS A 45 8.11 -18.27 10.68
N ALA A 46 9.20 -18.37 11.44
CA ALA A 46 9.18 -18.29 12.89
C ALA A 46 8.60 -16.96 13.42
N PHE A 47 8.85 -15.86 12.71
CA PHE A 47 8.24 -14.57 13.04
C PHE A 47 6.71 -14.66 13.02
N PHE A 48 6.12 -15.23 11.98
CA PHE A 48 4.65 -15.34 11.89
C PHE A 48 4.08 -16.40 12.82
N GLU A 49 4.77 -17.50 13.05
CA GLU A 49 4.36 -18.52 14.04
C GLU A 49 4.31 -17.97 15.48
N SER A 50 5.09 -16.92 15.77
CA SER A 50 5.09 -16.20 17.04
C SER A 50 4.27 -14.90 17.03
N TYR A 51 3.65 -14.53 15.90
CA TYR A 51 2.93 -13.28 15.75
C TYR A 51 1.62 -13.31 16.53
N ALA A 52 1.56 -12.58 17.64
CA ALA A 52 0.48 -12.68 18.62
C ALA A 52 -0.92 -12.37 18.06
N PRO A 53 -1.13 -11.38 17.17
CA PRO A 53 -2.46 -11.11 16.62
C PRO A 53 -3.04 -12.26 15.79
N ASP A 54 -2.21 -12.92 14.96
CA ASP A 54 -2.66 -14.05 14.14
C ASP A 54 -1.46 -14.90 13.67
N GLN A 55 -1.26 -16.05 14.31
CA GLN A 55 -0.18 -17.00 13.98
C GLN A 55 -0.38 -17.70 12.62
N HIS A 56 -1.57 -17.61 12.02
CA HIS A 56 -1.94 -18.27 10.77
C HIS A 56 -1.96 -17.34 9.55
N ILE A 57 -1.43 -16.12 9.68
CA ILE A 57 -1.41 -15.15 8.56
C ILE A 57 -0.76 -15.73 7.29
N LEU A 58 0.35 -16.45 7.42
CA LEU A 58 1.01 -17.05 6.25
C LEU A 58 0.17 -18.16 5.59
N ASP A 59 -0.62 -18.89 6.36
CA ASP A 59 -1.50 -19.93 5.85
C ASP A 59 -2.72 -19.31 5.14
N LYS A 60 -3.24 -18.21 5.68
CA LYS A 60 -4.34 -17.44 5.10
C LYS A 60 -3.90 -16.62 3.87
N GLN A 61 -2.67 -16.14 3.88
CA GLN A 61 -2.12 -15.23 2.86
C GLN A 61 -0.81 -15.79 2.25
N GLU A 62 -0.93 -16.93 1.56
CA GLU A 62 0.20 -17.61 0.90
C GLU A 62 1.02 -16.69 -0.02
N GLY A 63 0.39 -15.64 -0.56
CA GLY A 63 1.05 -14.61 -1.37
C GLY A 63 2.17 -13.87 -0.65
N LEU A 64 2.21 -13.85 0.68
CA LEU A 64 3.30 -13.28 1.45
C LEU A 64 4.61 -14.06 1.29
N TYR A 65 4.57 -15.37 1.02
CA TYR A 65 5.77 -16.14 0.65
C TYR A 65 6.34 -15.74 -0.72
N GLU A 66 5.50 -15.24 -1.65
CA GLU A 66 6.00 -14.78 -2.96
C GLU A 66 6.96 -13.59 -2.84
N LEU A 67 6.77 -12.73 -1.83
CA LEU A 67 7.68 -11.62 -1.52
C LEU A 67 9.11 -12.09 -1.29
N MET A 68 9.29 -13.30 -0.77
CA MET A 68 10.63 -13.85 -0.48
C MET A 68 11.35 -14.33 -1.75
N SER A 69 10.60 -14.71 -2.78
CA SER A 69 11.18 -15.30 -4.01
C SER A 69 11.25 -14.35 -5.20
N ARG A 70 10.64 -13.14 -5.11
CA ARG A 70 10.60 -12.17 -6.19
C ARG A 70 11.03 -10.79 -5.71
N ILE A 71 11.62 -10.01 -6.63
CA ILE A 71 11.95 -8.62 -6.37
C ILE A 71 10.65 -7.82 -6.41
N PHE A 72 10.11 -7.49 -5.25
CA PHE A 72 8.91 -6.72 -5.01
C PHE A 72 9.20 -5.56 -4.05
N LEU A 73 8.22 -4.72 -3.80
CA LEU A 73 8.22 -3.51 -2.99
C LEU A 73 9.00 -2.35 -3.64
N PHE A 74 10.22 -2.57 -4.11
CA PHE A 74 11.02 -1.60 -4.84
C PHE A 74 12.09 -2.29 -5.69
N LYS A 75 12.65 -1.55 -6.64
CA LYS A 75 13.66 -2.03 -7.60
C LYS A 75 14.87 -2.62 -6.87
N ASP A 76 15.29 -3.78 -7.34
CA ASP A 76 16.49 -4.51 -6.88
C ASP A 76 16.52 -4.78 -5.37
N SER A 77 15.33 -4.85 -4.72
CA SER A 77 15.25 -5.22 -3.32
C SER A 77 15.86 -6.60 -3.06
N THR A 78 16.73 -6.67 -2.07
CA THR A 78 17.33 -7.92 -1.60
C THR A 78 16.33 -8.76 -0.80
N LEU A 79 16.62 -10.04 -0.59
CA LEU A 79 15.78 -10.89 0.26
C LEU A 79 15.70 -10.33 1.69
N ARG A 80 16.83 -9.86 2.26
CA ARG A 80 16.87 -9.29 3.62
C ARG A 80 15.99 -8.05 3.72
N GLU A 81 16.11 -7.10 2.78
CA GLU A 81 15.27 -5.90 2.77
C GLU A 81 13.77 -6.23 2.73
N ARG A 82 13.37 -7.26 1.96
CA ARG A 82 11.95 -7.68 1.91
C ARG A 82 11.49 -8.33 3.20
N ILE A 83 12.31 -9.21 3.80
CA ILE A 83 12.00 -9.82 5.12
C ILE A 83 11.83 -8.71 6.16
N ASP A 84 12.78 -7.79 6.23
CA ASP A 84 12.76 -6.70 7.21
C ASP A 84 11.58 -5.76 6.96
N ALA A 85 11.25 -5.46 5.70
CA ALA A 85 10.09 -4.66 5.34
C ALA A 85 8.77 -5.31 5.80
N VAL A 86 8.61 -6.62 5.61
CA VAL A 86 7.41 -7.35 6.05
C VAL A 86 7.36 -7.44 7.56
N LYS A 87 8.44 -7.87 8.23
CA LYS A 87 8.49 -7.97 9.70
C LYS A 87 8.23 -6.62 10.36
N ASN A 88 8.89 -5.56 9.91
CA ASN A 88 8.68 -4.21 10.43
C ASN A 88 7.25 -3.72 10.23
N HIS A 89 6.61 -4.09 9.12
CA HIS A 89 5.21 -3.76 8.88
C HIS A 89 4.30 -4.43 9.92
N PHE A 90 4.40 -5.74 10.09
CA PHE A 90 3.57 -6.47 11.03
C PHE A 90 3.84 -6.07 12.48
N THR A 91 5.09 -5.81 12.85
CA THR A 91 5.43 -5.25 14.18
C THR A 91 4.80 -3.87 14.38
N ALA A 92 4.85 -2.98 13.39
CA ALA A 92 4.22 -1.67 13.49
C ALA A 92 2.69 -1.75 13.58
N LEU A 93 2.05 -2.78 12.99
CA LEU A 93 0.61 -2.99 13.14
C LEU A 93 0.23 -3.28 14.59
N GLU A 94 1.02 -4.11 15.29
CA GLU A 94 0.78 -4.40 16.71
C GLU A 94 0.81 -3.15 17.59
N ASP A 95 1.60 -2.14 17.23
CA ASP A 95 1.70 -0.88 17.97
C ASP A 95 0.52 0.07 17.73
N VAL A 96 -0.22 -0.15 16.64
CA VAL A 96 -1.25 0.76 16.15
C VAL A 96 -2.65 0.18 16.29
N PHE A 97 -2.87 -1.03 15.77
CA PHE A 97 -4.20 -1.63 15.63
C PHE A 97 -4.47 -2.70 16.70
N THR A 98 -5.76 -2.93 16.97
CA THR A 98 -6.14 -4.06 17.83
C THR A 98 -5.88 -5.38 17.12
N PRO A 99 -5.69 -6.51 17.85
CA PRO A 99 -5.50 -7.83 17.25
C PRO A 99 -6.64 -8.21 16.29
N GLU A 100 -7.89 -7.94 16.67
CA GLU A 100 -9.08 -8.22 15.87
C GLU A 100 -9.06 -7.45 14.55
N THR A 101 -8.59 -6.20 14.59
CA THR A 101 -8.44 -5.38 13.38
C THR A 101 -7.38 -5.96 12.43
N ILE A 102 -6.26 -6.42 12.98
CA ILE A 102 -5.19 -7.03 12.18
C ILE A 102 -5.70 -8.34 11.55
N GLU A 103 -6.39 -9.17 12.32
CA GLU A 103 -7.00 -10.41 11.80
C GLU A 103 -7.99 -10.10 10.68
N MET A 104 -8.90 -9.15 10.86
CA MET A 104 -9.87 -8.73 9.85
C MET A 104 -9.17 -8.27 8.55
N LEU A 105 -8.10 -7.47 8.64
CA LEU A 105 -7.39 -6.93 7.48
C LEU A 105 -6.70 -8.02 6.64
N TYR A 106 -6.24 -9.11 7.26
CA TYR A 106 -5.51 -10.20 6.59
C TYR A 106 -6.33 -11.48 6.41
N ASN A 107 -7.61 -11.49 6.79
CA ASN A 107 -8.49 -12.62 6.57
C ASN A 107 -9.07 -12.59 5.13
N PRO A 108 -8.76 -13.57 4.26
CA PRO A 108 -9.28 -13.62 2.90
C PRO A 108 -10.79 -13.85 2.82
N ASP A 109 -11.39 -14.46 3.84
CA ASP A 109 -12.84 -14.75 3.88
C ASP A 109 -13.67 -13.47 4.10
N GLU A 110 -13.07 -12.44 4.67
CA GLU A 110 -13.64 -11.10 4.76
C GLU A 110 -13.63 -10.34 3.42
N LEU A 111 -12.85 -10.82 2.44
CA LEU A 111 -12.72 -10.26 1.11
C LEU A 111 -13.61 -11.02 0.12
N LYS A 112 -14.93 -10.79 0.12
CA LYS A 112 -15.82 -11.39 -0.91
C LYS A 112 -15.44 -10.89 -2.31
N PRO A 113 -15.65 -11.71 -3.39
CA PRO A 113 -15.36 -11.29 -4.76
C PRO A 113 -16.09 -10.02 -5.22
N GLU A 114 -17.23 -9.72 -4.61
CA GLU A 114 -17.98 -8.46 -4.75
C GLU A 114 -17.46 -7.36 -3.84
N GLY A 115 -16.43 -7.66 -3.04
CA GLY A 115 -16.00 -6.96 -1.85
C GLY A 115 -14.97 -5.88 -2.06
N LEU A 116 -15.14 -5.01 -3.04
CA LEU A 116 -14.45 -3.72 -3.06
C LEU A 116 -14.78 -2.84 -1.83
N LYS A 117 -15.69 -3.29 -0.96
CA LYS A 117 -16.19 -2.54 0.21
C LYS A 117 -15.72 -3.08 1.56
N GLN A 118 -14.77 -4.01 1.61
CA GLN A 118 -14.32 -4.61 2.88
C GLN A 118 -12.97 -4.07 3.33
N GLY A 119 -12.75 -4.12 4.64
CA GLY A 119 -11.62 -3.52 5.32
C GLY A 119 -12.05 -2.37 6.23
N ILE A 120 -11.10 -1.59 6.69
CA ILE A 120 -11.37 -0.41 7.52
C ILE A 120 -11.94 0.69 6.64
N LEU A 121 -13.15 1.17 6.96
CA LEU A 121 -13.69 2.38 6.36
C LEU A 121 -12.89 3.59 6.88
N LEU A 122 -12.12 4.21 6.00
CA LEU A 122 -11.42 5.44 6.33
C LEU A 122 -12.34 6.65 6.21
N TRP A 123 -13.09 6.72 5.11
CA TRP A 123 -13.89 7.88 4.76
C TRP A 123 -15.01 7.51 3.80
N GLU A 124 -16.12 8.26 3.89
CA GLU A 124 -17.24 8.19 2.95
C GLU A 124 -17.90 9.55 2.74
N ASP A 125 -18.47 9.75 1.57
CA ASP A 125 -19.31 10.90 1.25
C ASP A 125 -20.51 10.43 0.41
N ALA A 126 -21.70 10.44 1.05
CA ALA A 126 -22.91 9.96 0.43
C ALA A 126 -23.37 10.85 -0.75
N ASP A 127 -23.13 12.16 -0.67
CA ASP A 127 -23.50 13.12 -1.73
C ASP A 127 -22.64 12.93 -2.98
N LEU A 128 -21.42 12.47 -2.80
CA LEU A 128 -20.52 12.09 -3.88
C LEU A 128 -20.67 10.62 -4.30
N ASN A 129 -21.38 9.81 -3.52
CA ASN A 129 -21.40 8.35 -3.63
C ASN A 129 -19.98 7.74 -3.65
N MET A 130 -19.12 8.25 -2.76
CA MET A 130 -17.72 7.86 -2.69
C MET A 130 -17.37 7.26 -1.35
N THR A 131 -16.43 6.29 -1.36
CA THR A 131 -15.85 5.67 -0.16
C THR A 131 -14.36 5.47 -0.31
N ALA A 132 -13.66 5.40 0.82
CA ALA A 132 -12.26 4.99 0.90
C ALA A 132 -12.08 3.95 1.99
N HIS A 133 -11.48 2.81 1.63
CA HIS A 133 -11.23 1.69 2.54
C HIS A 133 -9.75 1.34 2.59
N LEU A 134 -9.28 0.93 3.78
CA LEU A 134 -7.97 0.30 3.97
C LEU A 134 -8.15 -1.20 4.08
N ASN A 135 -7.40 -1.96 3.28
CA ASN A 135 -7.41 -3.42 3.31
C ASN A 135 -6.07 -4.01 2.84
N PHE A 136 -5.91 -5.33 2.95
CA PHE A 136 -4.84 -6.05 2.28
C PHE A 136 -5.37 -6.68 0.99
N MET A 137 -4.87 -6.22 -0.15
CA MET A 137 -5.21 -6.78 -1.45
C MET A 137 -4.07 -7.69 -1.94
N THR A 138 -4.26 -9.01 -1.90
CA THR A 138 -3.25 -10.00 -2.31
C THR A 138 -2.66 -9.71 -3.70
N GLY A 139 -3.45 -9.23 -4.64
CA GLY A 139 -3.00 -8.84 -5.98
C GLY A 139 -2.02 -7.68 -5.99
N GLN A 140 -2.07 -6.80 -4.98
CA GLN A 140 -1.27 -5.58 -4.87
C GLN A 140 -0.04 -5.72 -3.97
N ARG A 141 0.20 -6.88 -3.35
CA ARG A 141 1.36 -7.15 -2.46
C ARG A 141 2.73 -6.84 -3.06
N LYS A 142 2.80 -6.70 -4.38
CA LYS A 142 4.05 -6.38 -5.09
C LYS A 142 4.56 -4.98 -4.76
N GLU A 143 3.69 -4.10 -4.37
CA GLU A 143 3.95 -2.67 -4.20
C GLU A 143 3.71 -2.20 -2.77
N GLY A 144 2.94 -2.96 -1.98
CA GLY A 144 2.65 -2.63 -0.57
C GLY A 144 2.00 -3.77 0.17
N LEU A 145 1.83 -3.58 1.48
CA LEU A 145 1.21 -4.55 2.38
C LEU A 145 -0.17 -4.10 2.87
N PHE A 146 -0.56 -2.87 2.52
CA PHE A 146 -1.91 -2.34 2.59
C PHE A 146 -2.27 -1.65 1.30
N THR A 147 -3.56 -1.58 1.02
CA THR A 147 -4.13 -0.83 -0.09
C THR A 147 -5.20 0.11 0.44
N ILE A 148 -5.07 1.41 0.17
CA ILE A 148 -6.18 2.35 0.28
C ILE A 148 -6.90 2.35 -1.07
N LEU A 149 -8.17 1.96 -1.07
CA LEU A 149 -9.01 1.92 -2.25
C LEU A 149 -10.02 3.05 -2.20
N LEU A 150 -9.96 3.97 -3.16
CA LEU A 150 -10.92 5.05 -3.37
C LEU A 150 -11.92 4.63 -4.45
N GLN A 151 -13.20 4.67 -4.13
CA GLN A 151 -14.29 4.21 -4.98
C GLN A 151 -15.34 5.29 -5.24
N LEU A 152 -15.98 5.21 -6.39
CA LEU A 152 -17.22 5.92 -6.75
C LEU A 152 -18.32 4.88 -6.96
N GLY A 153 -19.25 4.75 -6.04
CA GLY A 153 -20.15 3.60 -5.99
C GLY A 153 -19.36 2.30 -5.89
N ASP A 154 -19.59 1.38 -6.82
CA ASP A 154 -18.89 0.09 -6.89
C ASP A 154 -17.63 0.13 -7.78
N GLN A 155 -17.27 1.27 -8.36
CA GLN A 155 -16.13 1.41 -9.26
C GLN A 155 -14.90 1.97 -8.53
N GLY A 156 -13.76 1.30 -8.70
CA GLY A 156 -12.47 1.84 -8.26
C GLY A 156 -12.11 3.10 -9.05
N VAL A 157 -11.68 4.14 -8.35
CA VAL A 157 -11.19 5.39 -8.95
C VAL A 157 -9.67 5.43 -8.90
N TYR A 158 -9.11 5.25 -7.70
CA TYR A 158 -7.68 5.14 -7.43
C TYR A 158 -7.43 4.11 -6.35
N HIS A 159 -6.25 3.51 -6.37
CA HIS A 159 -5.72 2.80 -5.22
C HIS A 159 -4.28 3.25 -4.94
N ALA A 160 -3.91 3.19 -3.67
CA ALA A 160 -2.56 3.42 -3.19
C ALA A 160 -2.10 2.20 -2.42
N ASN A 161 -0.91 1.69 -2.73
CA ASN A 161 -0.29 0.60 -2.01
C ASN A 161 0.73 1.14 -1.04
N ILE A 162 0.56 0.85 0.23
CA ILE A 162 1.37 1.39 1.32
C ILE A 162 1.87 0.27 2.24
N ARG A 163 2.86 0.56 3.05
CA ARG A 163 3.31 -0.25 4.18
C ARG A 163 3.82 0.62 5.32
N LEU A 164 3.71 0.15 6.54
CA LEU A 164 4.42 0.70 7.69
C LEU A 164 5.81 0.08 7.79
N GLY A 165 6.70 0.66 8.57
CA GLY A 165 8.00 0.10 8.86
C GLY A 165 9.02 1.13 9.32
N LYS A 166 10.30 0.80 9.14
CA LYS A 166 11.40 1.73 9.41
C LYS A 166 11.70 2.58 8.18
N GLY A 167 11.99 3.85 8.40
CA GLY A 167 12.49 4.78 7.40
C GLY A 167 13.97 4.57 7.07
N LEU A 168 14.52 5.46 6.24
CA LEU A 168 15.92 5.37 5.81
C LEU A 168 16.90 5.63 6.95
N GLU A 169 16.48 6.33 7.99
CA GLU A 169 17.27 6.63 9.20
C GLU A 169 16.88 5.72 10.39
N GLY A 170 16.02 4.71 10.15
CA GLY A 170 15.57 3.75 11.15
C GLY A 170 14.34 4.18 11.96
N GLU A 171 13.83 5.39 11.73
CA GLU A 171 12.64 5.94 12.38
C GLU A 171 11.35 5.24 11.92
N PRO A 172 10.24 5.29 12.70
CA PRO A 172 8.94 4.82 12.26
C PRO A 172 8.48 5.57 11.01
N ALA A 173 8.13 4.84 9.94
CA ALA A 173 7.79 5.45 8.66
C ALA A 173 6.61 4.75 7.96
N LEU A 174 5.91 5.52 7.13
CA LEU A 174 4.97 5.02 6.13
C LEU A 174 5.61 5.10 4.75
N TRP A 175 5.50 4.01 4.00
CA TRP A 175 6.02 3.91 2.64
C TRP A 175 4.88 3.79 1.65
N ILE A 176 4.91 4.60 0.59
CA ILE A 176 3.99 4.53 -0.53
C ILE A 176 4.71 3.81 -1.68
N GLY A 177 4.25 2.61 -2.03
CA GLY A 177 4.84 1.83 -3.12
C GLY A 177 4.33 2.29 -4.49
N THR A 178 3.06 2.71 -4.57
CA THR A 178 2.46 3.22 -5.80
C THR A 178 1.11 3.88 -5.53
N ILE A 179 0.70 4.74 -6.48
CA ILE A 179 -0.67 5.23 -6.61
C ILE A 179 -1.09 5.02 -8.07
N GLN A 180 -2.18 4.27 -8.28
CA GLN A 180 -2.67 3.93 -9.62
C GLN A 180 -4.14 4.26 -9.77
N GLY A 181 -4.50 4.84 -10.92
CA GLY A 181 -5.89 5.01 -11.35
C GLY A 181 -6.41 3.76 -12.06
N TYR A 182 -7.70 3.54 -11.96
CA TYR A 182 -8.37 2.49 -12.73
C TYR A 182 -8.60 2.93 -14.19
N LYS A 183 -8.69 1.95 -15.10
CA LYS A 183 -9.07 2.20 -16.49
C LYS A 183 -10.45 2.87 -16.52
N ASP A 184 -10.67 3.75 -17.49
CA ASP A 184 -11.91 4.50 -17.68
C ASP A 184 -12.23 5.52 -16.56
N GLY A 185 -11.29 5.77 -15.62
CA GLY A 185 -11.45 6.71 -14.52
C GLY A 185 -11.34 8.20 -14.89
N LEU A 186 -11.01 8.57 -16.12
CA LEU A 186 -10.75 9.99 -16.48
C LEU A 186 -12.00 10.88 -16.34
N ASP A 187 -13.17 10.40 -16.78
CA ASP A 187 -14.40 11.19 -16.68
C ASP A 187 -14.90 11.23 -15.22
N ASN A 188 -14.78 10.13 -14.49
CA ASN A 188 -15.02 10.09 -13.05
C ASN A 188 -14.09 11.07 -12.32
N ALA A 189 -12.80 11.10 -12.67
CA ALA A 189 -11.83 12.01 -12.06
C ALA A 189 -12.18 13.49 -12.30
N LYS A 190 -12.65 13.86 -13.52
CA LYS A 190 -13.11 15.23 -13.83
C LYS A 190 -14.34 15.58 -13.02
N HIS A 191 -15.32 14.66 -12.95
CA HIS A 191 -16.55 14.86 -12.18
C HIS A 191 -16.25 15.10 -10.70
N ILE A 192 -15.46 14.21 -10.08
CA ILE A 192 -15.03 14.29 -8.68
C ILE A 192 -14.27 15.60 -8.44
N THR A 193 -13.31 15.96 -9.31
CA THR A 193 -12.55 17.20 -9.19
C THR A 193 -13.47 18.42 -9.13
N LYS A 194 -14.51 18.46 -9.97
CA LYS A 194 -15.48 19.56 -9.95
C LYS A 194 -16.26 19.61 -8.63
N LYS A 195 -16.74 18.46 -8.15
CA LYS A 195 -17.49 18.33 -6.90
C LYS A 195 -16.65 18.65 -5.67
N MET A 196 -15.36 18.32 -5.68
CA MET A 196 -14.39 18.61 -4.61
C MET A 196 -13.71 19.99 -4.77
N PHE A 197 -14.38 20.96 -5.36
CA PHE A 197 -13.89 22.34 -5.54
C PHE A 197 -12.49 22.41 -6.17
N GLY A 198 -12.25 21.57 -7.20
CA GLY A 198 -10.98 21.51 -7.91
C GLY A 198 -9.90 20.68 -7.22
N TYR A 199 -10.20 19.93 -6.15
CA TYR A 199 -9.28 18.99 -5.55
C TYR A 199 -9.28 17.67 -6.35
N ARG A 200 -8.12 17.25 -6.84
CA ARG A 200 -8.02 16.09 -7.74
C ARG A 200 -8.09 14.78 -6.93
N PRO A 201 -8.75 13.72 -7.42
CA PRO A 201 -8.78 12.43 -6.73
C PRO A 201 -7.39 11.85 -6.44
N LYS A 202 -6.40 12.10 -7.32
CA LYS A 202 -5.02 11.68 -7.12
C LYS A 202 -4.37 12.36 -5.90
N ASN A 203 -4.67 13.64 -5.65
CA ASN A 203 -4.22 14.35 -4.47
C ASN A 203 -5.04 13.94 -3.24
N PHE A 204 -6.32 13.61 -3.44
CA PHE A 204 -7.18 13.18 -2.35
C PHE A 204 -6.75 11.83 -1.75
N ILE A 205 -6.27 10.88 -2.57
CA ILE A 205 -5.74 9.62 -2.01
C ILE A 205 -4.46 9.86 -1.19
N VAL A 206 -3.62 10.85 -1.56
CA VAL A 206 -2.47 11.26 -0.75
C VAL A 206 -2.93 11.91 0.56
N PHE A 207 -3.98 12.73 0.52
CA PHE A 207 -4.61 13.28 1.72
C PHE A 207 -5.07 12.17 2.68
N LEU A 208 -5.76 11.13 2.17
CA LEU A 208 -6.16 9.96 2.97
C LEU A 208 -4.96 9.24 3.60
N ILE A 209 -3.84 9.09 2.86
CA ILE A 209 -2.60 8.50 3.38
C ILE A 209 -2.04 9.35 4.52
N ARG A 210 -1.98 10.68 4.35
CA ARG A 210 -1.50 11.61 5.39
C ARG A 210 -2.36 11.56 6.64
N GLU A 211 -3.67 11.54 6.48
CA GLU A 211 -4.59 11.43 7.61
C GLU A 211 -4.41 10.08 8.34
N LEU A 212 -4.30 8.97 7.63
CA LEU A 212 -3.98 7.67 8.24
C LEU A 212 -2.63 7.70 8.98
N ALA A 213 -1.60 8.31 8.39
CA ALA A 213 -0.26 8.41 8.95
C ALA A 213 -0.23 9.06 10.34
N LYS A 214 -1.12 10.04 10.60
CA LYS A 214 -1.26 10.70 11.92
C LYS A 214 -1.55 9.70 13.04
N TYR A 215 -2.26 8.61 12.74
CA TYR A 215 -2.64 7.58 13.72
C TYR A 215 -1.66 6.40 13.75
N CYS A 216 -0.80 6.26 12.74
CA CYS A 216 0.18 5.18 12.66
C CYS A 216 1.51 5.48 13.40
N LYS A 217 1.56 6.55 14.20
CA LYS A 217 2.75 6.95 14.98
C LYS A 217 4.03 7.09 14.15
N VAL A 218 3.90 7.43 12.86
CA VAL A 218 5.05 7.58 11.96
C VAL A 218 5.69 8.97 12.09
N GLN A 219 7.00 9.03 11.88
CA GLN A 219 7.79 10.26 11.91
C GLN A 219 8.20 10.72 10.52
N SER A 220 8.13 9.81 9.54
CA SER A 220 8.50 10.10 8.16
C SER A 220 7.57 9.38 7.19
N MET A 221 7.44 9.95 5.99
CA MET A 221 6.74 9.31 4.89
C MET A 221 7.65 9.28 3.67
N TYR A 222 7.73 8.12 3.03
CA TYR A 222 8.52 7.90 1.83
C TYR A 222 7.64 7.36 0.70
N ALA A 223 8.05 7.62 -0.54
CA ALA A 223 7.39 7.08 -1.71
C ALA A 223 8.42 6.49 -2.69
N VAL A 224 8.04 5.43 -3.37
CA VAL A 224 8.87 4.82 -4.42
C VAL A 224 8.85 5.73 -5.64
N SER A 225 10.03 6.05 -6.19
CA SER A 225 10.20 6.84 -7.42
C SER A 225 9.91 5.99 -8.66
N ASP A 226 9.80 6.64 -9.82
CA ASP A 226 9.74 5.94 -11.11
C ASP A 226 10.96 5.06 -11.32
N GLU A 227 12.16 5.52 -10.94
CA GLU A 227 13.36 4.69 -10.98
C GLU A 227 13.28 3.50 -10.01
N GLY A 228 12.77 3.73 -8.80
CA GLY A 228 12.63 2.74 -7.73
C GLY A 228 11.50 1.74 -7.92
N PHE A 229 10.66 1.90 -8.94
CA PHE A 229 9.54 0.99 -9.14
C PHE A 229 10.00 -0.44 -9.42
N TYR A 230 9.43 -1.41 -8.69
CA TYR A 230 9.90 -2.80 -8.70
C TYR A 230 9.94 -3.44 -10.10
N ALA A 231 9.05 -3.03 -11.01
CA ALA A 231 9.00 -3.56 -12.37
C ALA A 231 10.15 -3.07 -13.26
N ASN A 232 10.92 -2.07 -12.82
CA ASN A 232 12.11 -1.56 -13.51
C ASN A 232 13.38 -2.37 -13.16
N THR A 233 13.27 -3.44 -12.36
CA THR A 233 14.38 -4.34 -12.11
C THR A 233 14.79 -5.11 -13.38
N HIS A 234 16.09 -5.39 -13.52
CA HIS A 234 16.65 -6.13 -14.66
C HIS A 234 16.07 -7.56 -14.83
N MET A 235 15.47 -8.11 -13.78
CA MET A 235 14.84 -9.44 -13.81
C MET A 235 13.43 -9.45 -14.42
N VAL A 236 12.82 -8.30 -14.61
CA VAL A 236 11.51 -8.16 -15.28
C VAL A 236 11.77 -7.92 -16.77
N ARG A 237 11.90 -9.02 -17.55
CA ARG A 237 12.14 -8.93 -18.99
C ARG A 237 10.84 -8.61 -19.76
N GLY A 238 10.93 -7.63 -20.66
CA GLY A 238 10.24 -7.64 -21.94
C GLY A 238 8.99 -6.77 -22.08
N HIS A 239 8.40 -6.22 -21.05
CA HIS A 239 7.40 -5.18 -21.19
C HIS A 239 7.70 -4.09 -20.17
N LYS A 240 8.11 -2.92 -20.63
CA LYS A 240 7.99 -1.71 -19.81
C LYS A 240 6.49 -1.60 -19.49
N ALA A 241 6.09 -2.06 -18.32
CA ALA A 241 4.80 -1.66 -17.80
C ALA A 241 4.83 -0.13 -17.86
N LYS A 242 3.87 0.47 -18.55
CA LYS A 242 3.71 1.92 -18.55
C LYS A 242 3.26 2.25 -17.14
N VAL A 243 4.22 2.45 -16.26
CA VAL A 243 3.99 2.89 -14.90
C VAL A 243 3.41 4.28 -15.02
N ALA A 244 2.36 4.55 -14.28
CA ALA A 244 1.92 5.92 -14.11
C ALA A 244 3.14 6.72 -13.62
N GLU A 245 3.44 7.85 -14.26
CA GLU A 245 4.51 8.75 -13.84
C GLU A 245 4.25 9.18 -12.40
N LEU A 246 5.06 8.65 -11.47
CA LEU A 246 4.91 8.86 -10.02
C LEU A 246 5.68 10.11 -9.59
N ASP A 247 6.88 10.31 -10.12
CA ASP A 247 7.76 11.41 -9.74
C ASP A 247 7.09 12.79 -9.85
N PRO A 248 6.37 13.13 -10.96
CA PRO A 248 5.65 14.40 -11.03
C PRO A 248 4.55 14.56 -9.96
N LEU A 249 3.98 13.46 -9.47
CA LEU A 249 3.04 13.53 -8.35
C LEU A 249 3.76 13.84 -7.06
N TRP A 250 4.91 13.17 -6.81
CA TRP A 250 5.67 13.40 -5.60
C TRP A 250 6.17 14.83 -5.51
N GLU A 251 6.64 15.39 -6.61
CA GLU A 251 7.05 16.80 -6.72
C GLU A 251 5.87 17.77 -6.49
N ASP A 252 4.70 17.50 -7.10
CA ASP A 252 3.48 18.35 -6.97
C ASP A 252 3.01 18.46 -5.52
N ILE A 253 3.21 17.41 -4.70
CA ILE A 253 2.84 17.38 -3.29
C ILE A 253 3.97 17.79 -2.33
N GLY A 254 5.09 18.30 -2.85
CA GLY A 254 6.22 18.79 -2.08
C GLY A 254 7.25 17.73 -1.67
N GLY A 255 7.23 16.57 -2.34
CA GLY A 255 8.22 15.51 -2.14
C GLY A 255 9.60 15.91 -2.68
N THR A 256 10.65 15.38 -2.05
CA THR A 256 12.04 15.57 -2.45
C THR A 256 12.74 14.24 -2.62
N VAL A 257 13.57 14.10 -3.65
CA VAL A 257 14.38 12.89 -3.88
C VAL A 257 15.34 12.71 -2.69
N THR A 258 15.45 11.48 -2.18
CA THR A 258 16.40 11.15 -1.11
C THR A 258 17.81 10.86 -1.66
N GLN A 259 18.77 10.54 -0.78
CA GLN A 259 20.10 10.09 -1.22
C GLN A 259 20.03 8.78 -2.02
N ASP A 260 19.05 7.92 -1.75
CA ASP A 260 18.74 6.75 -2.58
C ASP A 260 17.71 7.17 -3.64
N PRO A 261 18.07 7.22 -4.95
CA PRO A 261 17.19 7.71 -6.01
C PRO A 261 15.94 6.86 -6.20
N ARG A 262 15.88 5.68 -5.57
CA ARG A 262 14.68 4.85 -5.58
C ARG A 262 13.51 5.45 -4.78
N PHE A 263 13.76 6.50 -3.97
CA PHE A 263 12.76 7.02 -3.03
C PHE A 263 12.69 8.54 -3.00
N PHE A 264 11.48 9.02 -2.74
CA PHE A 264 11.16 10.39 -2.34
C PHE A 264 10.85 10.43 -0.85
N LYS A 265 11.24 11.51 -0.18
CA LYS A 265 10.72 11.89 1.13
C LYS A 265 9.51 12.79 0.93
N ILE A 266 8.37 12.42 1.49
CA ILE A 266 7.09 13.11 1.30
C ILE A 266 6.73 13.86 2.60
N PRO A 267 6.32 15.13 2.53
CA PRO A 267 5.85 15.86 3.72
C PRO A 267 4.64 15.16 4.36
N LEU A 268 4.66 14.99 5.68
CA LEU A 268 3.54 14.42 6.44
C LEU A 268 2.31 15.32 6.39
N GLU A 269 2.51 16.64 6.33
CA GLU A 269 1.43 17.61 6.25
C GLU A 269 1.24 18.14 4.83
N GLU A 270 -0.01 18.39 4.45
CA GLU A 270 -0.31 19.05 3.18
C GLU A 270 -0.08 20.56 3.33
N TYR A 271 0.72 21.14 2.43
CA TYR A 271 0.82 22.58 2.35
C TYR A 271 -0.48 23.17 1.78
N ARG A 272 -1.20 23.91 2.63
CA ARG A 272 -2.38 24.66 2.25
C ARG A 272 -2.02 26.14 2.08
N LYS A 273 -2.07 26.58 0.83
CA LYS A 273 -1.75 27.96 0.48
C LYS A 273 -2.68 28.94 1.23
N PRO A 274 -2.15 29.98 1.92
CA PRO A 274 -2.98 31.01 2.57
C PRO A 274 -3.96 31.65 1.58
N ILE A 275 -5.19 31.92 2.05
CA ILE A 275 -6.25 32.46 1.18
C ILE A 275 -5.86 33.82 0.56
N GLU A 276 -5.08 34.61 1.27
CA GLU A 276 -4.59 35.91 0.85
C GLU A 276 -3.67 35.82 -0.39
N GLU A 277 -2.89 34.76 -0.50
CA GLU A 277 -1.99 34.48 -1.61
C GLU A 277 -2.70 33.87 -2.84
N ILE A 278 -3.99 33.51 -2.69
CA ILE A 278 -4.78 32.96 -3.77
C ILE A 278 -5.41 34.09 -4.58
N LYS A 279 -5.37 33.96 -5.92
CA LYS A 279 -6.02 34.90 -6.82
C LYS A 279 -7.49 35.11 -6.41
N SER A 280 -7.94 36.37 -6.31
CA SER A 280 -9.26 36.75 -5.79
C SER A 280 -10.42 35.92 -6.37
N GLN A 281 -10.39 35.66 -7.68
CA GLN A 281 -11.41 34.85 -8.38
C GLN A 281 -11.51 33.40 -7.90
N LYS A 282 -10.42 32.85 -7.27
CA LYS A 282 -10.38 31.47 -6.79
C LYS A 282 -10.54 31.35 -5.26
N ARG A 283 -10.52 32.44 -4.50
CA ARG A 283 -10.58 32.41 -3.03
C ARG A 283 -11.79 31.69 -2.48
N SER A 284 -12.98 31.93 -3.06
CA SER A 284 -14.22 31.24 -2.65
C SER A 284 -14.13 29.75 -2.86
N GLN A 285 -13.57 29.30 -4.00
CA GLN A 285 -13.38 27.89 -4.30
C GLN A 285 -12.42 27.21 -3.31
N TYR A 286 -11.31 27.88 -2.95
CA TYR A 286 -10.34 27.34 -2.00
C TYR A 286 -10.85 27.30 -0.56
N ARG A 287 -11.65 28.30 -0.12
CA ARG A 287 -12.33 28.25 1.19
C ARG A 287 -13.22 27.03 1.30
N LYS A 288 -14.11 26.82 0.32
CA LYS A 288 -14.99 25.64 0.28
C LYS A 288 -14.21 24.33 0.26
N ARG A 289 -13.07 24.26 -0.48
CA ARG A 289 -12.21 23.10 -0.49
C ARG A 289 -11.62 22.84 0.90
N TYR A 290 -11.09 23.85 1.56
CA TYR A 290 -10.46 23.69 2.88
C TYR A 290 -11.50 23.32 3.95
N GLU A 291 -12.68 23.91 3.92
CA GLU A 291 -13.80 23.52 4.78
C GLU A 291 -14.19 22.05 4.57
N LEU A 292 -14.28 21.61 3.32
CA LEU A 292 -14.57 20.22 2.97
C LEU A 292 -13.48 19.27 3.51
N LEU A 293 -12.21 19.58 3.28
CA LEU A 293 -11.09 18.75 3.76
C LEU A 293 -11.07 18.69 5.29
N ASN A 294 -11.31 19.79 5.99
CA ASN A 294 -11.41 19.79 7.46
C ASN A 294 -12.51 18.87 7.97
N LYS A 295 -13.71 18.90 7.33
CA LYS A 295 -14.79 17.94 7.63
C LYS A 295 -14.34 16.49 7.43
N TYR A 296 -13.60 16.22 6.36
CA TYR A 296 -13.10 14.87 6.06
C TYR A 296 -12.02 14.41 7.04
N GLU A 297 -11.13 15.30 7.50
CA GLU A 297 -10.17 15.01 8.56
C GLU A 297 -10.87 14.52 9.84
N GLU A 298 -11.93 15.19 10.26
CA GLU A 298 -12.72 14.80 11.43
C GLU A 298 -13.37 13.43 11.25
N GLN A 299 -13.97 13.17 10.09
CA GLN A 299 -14.58 11.89 9.79
C GLN A 299 -13.57 10.75 9.76
N ILE A 300 -12.40 10.94 9.11
CA ILE A 300 -11.33 9.94 9.06
C ILE A 300 -10.84 9.63 10.47
N ARG A 301 -10.63 10.67 11.30
CA ARG A 301 -10.26 10.51 12.70
C ARG A 301 -11.24 9.62 13.45
N ASP A 302 -12.53 9.91 13.33
CA ASP A 302 -13.56 9.21 14.08
C ASP A 302 -13.76 7.76 13.58
N ASN A 303 -13.53 7.52 12.29
CA ASN A 303 -13.56 6.18 11.71
C ASN A 303 -12.33 5.36 12.12
N VAL A 304 -11.12 5.91 11.98
CA VAL A 304 -9.87 5.17 12.26
C VAL A 304 -9.75 4.82 13.74
N LYS A 305 -10.15 5.72 14.65
CA LYS A 305 -10.12 5.48 16.11
C LYS A 305 -10.81 4.20 16.57
N LYS A 306 -11.80 3.70 15.84
CA LYS A 306 -12.54 2.47 16.16
C LYS A 306 -11.67 1.21 16.07
N TYR A 307 -10.56 1.28 15.39
CA TYR A 307 -9.67 0.18 15.04
C TYR A 307 -8.32 0.23 15.75
N LEU A 308 -8.04 1.34 16.46
CA LEU A 308 -6.78 1.55 17.17
C LEU A 308 -6.80 0.91 18.56
N LYS A 309 -5.57 0.61 19.07
CA LYS A 309 -5.36 0.24 20.48
C LYS A 309 -5.66 1.39 21.42
#